data_a16113083318023ccacda28d8f44461f
#
_entry.id   a16113083318023ccacda28d8f44461f
#
_cell.length_a   1.000
_cell.length_b   1.000
_cell.length_c   1.000
_cell.angle_alpha   90.00
_cell.angle_beta   90.00
_cell.angle_gamma   90.00
#
_symmetry.space_group_name_H-M   'P 1'
#
loop_
_entity.id
_entity.type
_entity.pdbx_description
1 polymer ?
#
loop_
_entity_poly.entity_id
_entity_poly.type
_entity_poly.pdbx_seq_one_letter_code
_entity_poly.pdbx_strand_id
1 'polypeptide(L)'
;MDERILVDAQTMDRMLMRLSHEIIEKSEGAKELCLVGIRRRGVPLAERIKANIERISDVKVLLGALDITLYRDDLKELFPMPQVHGTNVPFDVTGKIVILVDDVLYTGRTARAAMDALIELGRPAAIRLCVAVDRGHRELPIAANFVGKNVPTARDEFISVRVDKVDGRNEIALFRRDA
;
A
#
# COMPACT_ATOMS: atom_id res chain seq x y z
N MET A 1 -3.64 -16.22 21.94
CA MET A 1 -3.33 -15.71 20.58
C MET A 1 -1.81 -15.79 20.43
N ASP A 2 -1.33 -16.66 19.59
CA ASP A 2 0.11 -16.84 19.34
C ASP A 2 0.59 -15.78 18.34
N GLU A 3 1.60 -15.00 18.72
CA GLU A 3 2.18 -13.94 17.89
C GLU A 3 3.61 -14.29 17.51
N ARG A 4 3.93 -14.25 16.22
CA ARG A 4 5.28 -14.46 15.71
C ARG A 4 5.73 -13.27 14.86
N ILE A 5 6.83 -12.64 15.25
CA ILE A 5 7.46 -11.57 14.46
C ILE A 5 8.15 -12.19 13.25
N LEU A 6 7.76 -11.77 12.06
CA LEU A 6 8.32 -12.22 10.77
C LEU A 6 9.37 -11.26 10.24
N VAL A 7 9.24 -9.97 10.56
CA VAL A 7 10.12 -8.90 10.10
C VAL A 7 10.25 -7.90 11.24
N ASP A 8 11.47 -7.68 11.70
CA ASP A 8 11.81 -6.63 12.66
C ASP A 8 12.02 -5.27 11.98
N ALA A 9 12.21 -4.23 12.76
CA ALA A 9 12.35 -2.86 12.27
C ALA A 9 13.50 -2.72 11.25
N GLN A 10 14.67 -3.29 11.53
CA GLN A 10 15.83 -3.21 10.65
C GLN A 10 15.61 -3.94 9.32
N THR A 11 14.99 -5.11 9.38
CA THR A 11 14.64 -5.88 8.17
C THR A 11 13.57 -5.17 7.35
N MET A 12 12.63 -4.47 8.01
CA MET A 12 11.62 -3.65 7.35
C MET A 12 12.25 -2.45 6.62
N ASP A 13 13.26 -1.80 7.23
CA ASP A 13 14.01 -0.72 6.57
C ASP A 13 14.69 -1.21 5.30
N ARG A 14 15.37 -2.36 5.36
CA ARG A 14 16.00 -2.97 4.18
C ARG A 14 14.99 -3.38 3.11
N MET A 15 13.85 -3.89 3.51
CA MET A 15 12.75 -4.27 2.61
C MET A 15 12.21 -3.04 1.86
N LEU A 16 11.93 -1.94 2.56
CA LEU A 16 11.44 -0.72 1.94
C LEU A 16 12.50 -0.06 1.05
N MET A 17 13.79 -0.15 1.40
CA MET A 17 14.87 0.31 0.55
C MET A 17 14.95 -0.49 -0.75
N ARG A 18 14.84 -1.80 -0.69
CA ARG A 18 14.78 -2.68 -1.88
C ARG A 18 13.58 -2.32 -2.77
N LEU A 19 12.39 -2.15 -2.19
CA LEU A 19 11.20 -1.73 -2.94
C LEU A 19 11.41 -0.38 -3.63
N SER A 20 12.10 0.55 -2.98
CA SER A 20 12.41 1.86 -3.55
C SER A 20 13.31 1.74 -4.80
N HIS A 21 14.33 0.89 -4.76
CA HIS A 21 15.17 0.58 -5.92
C HIS A 21 14.37 -0.08 -7.07
N GLU A 22 13.52 -1.07 -6.75
CA GLU A 22 12.69 -1.74 -7.74
C GLU A 22 11.71 -0.77 -8.43
N ILE A 23 11.14 0.19 -7.66
CA ILE A 23 10.24 1.21 -8.19
C ILE A 23 10.97 2.12 -9.16
N ILE A 24 12.17 2.59 -8.80
CA ILE A 24 12.99 3.44 -9.68
C ILE A 24 13.32 2.67 -10.98
N GLU A 25 13.81 1.45 -10.86
CA GLU A 25 14.21 0.61 -11.99
C GLU A 25 13.05 0.36 -12.95
N LYS A 26 11.90 -0.06 -12.45
CA LYS A 26 10.71 -0.31 -13.28
C LYS A 26 10.02 0.95 -13.81
N SER A 27 10.44 2.11 -13.35
CA SER A 27 9.92 3.42 -13.78
C SER A 27 10.89 4.14 -14.71
N GLU A 28 11.59 3.40 -15.56
CA GLU A 28 12.65 3.85 -16.48
C GLU A 28 12.32 5.20 -17.13
N GLY A 29 13.26 6.15 -17.03
CA GLY A 29 13.16 7.46 -17.64
C GLY A 29 12.13 8.40 -17.01
N ALA A 30 11.40 7.97 -15.98
CA ALA A 30 10.47 8.84 -15.26
C ALA A 30 11.24 9.87 -14.42
N LYS A 31 11.02 11.15 -14.71
CA LYS A 31 11.55 12.26 -13.90
C LYS A 31 10.68 12.54 -12.66
N GLU A 32 9.48 12.04 -12.64
CA GLU A 32 8.50 12.23 -11.60
C GLU A 32 7.72 10.94 -11.35
N LEU A 33 7.56 10.58 -10.09
CA LEU A 33 6.75 9.45 -9.63
C LEU A 33 5.62 9.94 -8.74
N CYS A 34 4.47 9.30 -8.83
CA CYS A 34 3.33 9.56 -7.97
C CYS A 34 3.10 8.37 -7.05
N LEU A 35 3.34 8.54 -5.76
CA LEU A 35 3.00 7.56 -4.74
C LEU A 35 1.68 7.97 -4.08
N VAL A 36 0.76 7.04 -3.95
CA VAL A 36 -0.51 7.25 -3.25
C VAL A 36 -0.67 6.16 -2.21
N GLY A 37 -0.55 6.54 -0.94
CA GLY A 37 -0.73 5.62 0.19
C GLY A 37 -2.21 5.41 0.49
N ILE A 38 -2.62 4.15 0.66
CA ILE A 38 -3.96 3.81 1.12
C ILE A 38 -4.00 3.95 2.65
N ARG A 39 -4.96 4.72 3.16
CA ARG A 39 -5.11 4.89 4.61
C ARG A 39 -5.47 3.56 5.27
N ARG A 40 -4.91 3.26 6.43
CA ARG A 40 -4.05 4.07 7.31
C ARG A 40 -2.56 3.83 7.06
N ARG A 41 -2.12 2.57 6.98
CA ARG A 41 -0.70 2.17 7.02
C ARG A 41 0.02 2.33 5.70
N GLY A 42 -0.71 2.33 4.59
CA GLY A 42 -0.13 2.61 3.28
C GLY A 42 0.49 4.01 3.18
N VAL A 43 -0.07 5.01 3.88
CA VAL A 43 0.46 6.39 3.85
C VAL A 43 1.86 6.48 4.47
N PRO A 44 2.12 6.07 5.72
CA PRO A 44 3.48 6.11 6.26
C PRO A 44 4.47 5.20 5.53
N LEU A 45 4.02 4.10 4.94
CA LEU A 45 4.87 3.28 4.06
C LEU A 45 5.26 4.04 2.79
N ALA A 46 4.31 4.72 2.15
CA ALA A 46 4.57 5.56 0.98
C ALA A 46 5.52 6.73 1.30
N GLU A 47 5.38 7.37 2.46
CA GLU A 47 6.30 8.41 2.93
C GLU A 47 7.74 7.90 3.07
N ARG A 48 7.93 6.71 3.62
CA ARG A 48 9.26 6.09 3.77
C ARG A 48 9.87 5.72 2.42
N ILE A 49 9.06 5.16 1.51
CA ILE A 49 9.49 4.86 0.13
C ILE A 49 9.87 6.14 -0.61
N LYS A 50 9.07 7.22 -0.49
CA LYS A 50 9.40 8.55 -1.04
C LYS A 50 10.75 9.03 -0.53
N ALA A 51 10.96 9.05 0.78
CA ALA A 51 12.22 9.49 1.39
C ALA A 51 13.42 8.66 0.89
N ASN A 52 13.27 7.36 0.73
CA ASN A 52 14.30 6.50 0.16
C ASN A 52 14.59 6.85 -1.30
N ILE A 53 13.57 6.99 -2.15
CA ILE A 53 13.73 7.33 -3.57
C ILE A 53 14.45 8.66 -3.74
N GLU A 54 14.03 9.70 -3.01
CA GLU A 54 14.64 11.04 -3.08
C GLU A 54 16.08 11.08 -2.55
N ARG A 55 16.44 10.13 -1.68
CA ARG A 55 17.83 10.01 -1.18
C ARG A 55 18.76 9.31 -2.17
N ILE A 56 18.26 8.37 -2.97
CA ILE A 56 19.08 7.53 -3.85
C ILE A 56 18.98 7.90 -5.32
N SER A 57 18.13 8.85 -5.69
CA SER A 57 17.94 9.29 -7.07
C SER A 57 17.51 10.76 -7.15
N ASP A 58 17.59 11.32 -8.36
CA ASP A 58 17.08 12.68 -8.65
C ASP A 58 15.60 12.67 -9.10
N VAL A 59 14.90 11.56 -8.90
CA VAL A 59 13.49 11.44 -9.27
C VAL A 59 12.62 12.22 -8.27
N LYS A 60 11.81 13.12 -8.81
CA LYS A 60 10.81 13.83 -7.99
C LYS A 60 9.67 12.90 -7.62
N VAL A 61 9.30 12.87 -6.35
CA VAL A 61 8.19 12.05 -5.85
C VAL A 61 7.05 12.92 -5.34
N LEU A 62 5.91 12.83 -6.00
CA LEU A 62 4.65 13.38 -5.49
C LEU A 62 3.99 12.35 -4.56
N LEU A 63 3.41 12.81 -3.48
CA LEU A 63 2.79 11.98 -2.47
C LEU A 63 1.34 12.37 -2.23
N GLY A 64 0.45 11.40 -2.29
CA GLY A 64 -0.96 11.52 -1.95
C GLY A 64 -1.41 10.47 -0.95
N ALA A 65 -2.57 10.69 -0.37
CA ALA A 65 -3.25 9.77 0.52
C ALA A 65 -4.67 9.50 0.04
N LEU A 66 -5.08 8.24 0.04
CA LEU A 66 -6.39 7.81 -0.42
C LEU A 66 -7.16 7.17 0.73
N ASP A 67 -8.40 7.64 0.94
CA ASP A 67 -9.35 6.99 1.82
C ASP A 67 -10.36 6.20 0.97
N ILE A 68 -10.37 4.89 1.15
CA ILE A 68 -11.20 3.97 0.36
C ILE A 68 -12.47 3.54 1.07
N THR A 69 -12.79 4.10 2.23
CA THR A 69 -13.93 3.66 3.05
C THR A 69 -15.24 3.65 2.27
N LEU A 70 -15.44 4.60 1.35
CA LEU A 70 -16.62 4.71 0.49
C LEU A 70 -16.68 3.71 -0.67
N TYR A 71 -15.54 3.16 -1.04
CA TYR A 71 -15.40 2.28 -2.20
C TYR A 71 -15.37 0.79 -1.82
N ARG A 72 -15.36 0.50 -0.52
CA ARG A 72 -15.39 -0.86 0.00
C ARG A 72 -16.80 -1.43 -0.06
N ASP A 73 -16.96 -2.51 -0.78
CA ASP A 73 -18.23 -3.24 -0.94
C ASP A 73 -18.73 -3.91 0.35
N ASP A 74 -17.81 -4.27 1.27
CA ASP A 74 -18.11 -4.85 2.58
C ASP A 74 -18.65 -3.84 3.61
N LEU A 75 -18.58 -2.52 3.35
CA LEU A 75 -19.02 -1.46 4.25
C LEU A 75 -20.24 -0.67 3.76
N LYS A 76 -20.71 -0.91 2.52
CA LYS A 76 -21.84 -0.17 1.91
C LYS A 76 -23.15 -0.29 2.68
N GLU A 77 -23.35 -1.38 3.42
CA GLU A 77 -24.56 -1.60 4.22
C GLU A 77 -24.55 -0.84 5.56
N LEU A 78 -23.38 -0.39 6.03
CA LEU A 78 -23.21 0.21 7.36
C LEU A 78 -23.29 1.74 7.36
N PHE A 79 -23.08 2.41 6.21
CA PHE A 79 -23.04 3.86 6.11
C PHE A 79 -23.83 4.39 4.91
N PRO A 80 -25.06 4.88 5.12
CA PRO A 80 -25.93 5.36 4.04
C PRO A 80 -25.54 6.71 3.44
N MET A 81 -24.56 7.43 3.99
CA MET A 81 -24.05 8.69 3.45
C MET A 81 -22.54 8.69 3.23
N PRO A 82 -22.07 9.04 2.01
CA PRO A 82 -20.65 9.15 1.74
C PRO A 82 -20.06 10.38 2.43
N GLN A 83 -19.22 10.14 3.42
CA GLN A 83 -18.34 11.18 3.94
C GLN A 83 -16.94 10.97 3.35
N VAL A 84 -16.56 11.84 2.42
CA VAL A 84 -15.20 11.88 1.84
C VAL A 84 -14.28 12.51 2.87
N HIS A 85 -13.87 11.72 3.88
CA HIS A 85 -12.92 12.17 4.89
C HIS A 85 -11.58 11.49 4.67
N GLY A 86 -10.57 12.28 4.34
CA GLY A 86 -9.18 11.85 4.40
C GLY A 86 -8.49 11.56 3.07
N THR A 87 -9.17 11.58 1.92
CA THR A 87 -8.48 11.59 0.63
C THR A 87 -7.82 12.95 0.39
N ASN A 88 -6.52 12.91 0.11
CA ASN A 88 -5.72 14.08 -0.22
C ASN A 88 -4.68 13.71 -1.26
N VAL A 89 -5.00 13.94 -2.53
CA VAL A 89 -4.10 13.76 -3.68
C VAL A 89 -3.91 15.13 -4.31
N PRO A 90 -2.90 15.93 -3.87
CA PRO A 90 -2.75 17.34 -4.23
C PRO A 90 -2.08 17.55 -5.59
N PHE A 91 -2.27 16.63 -6.53
CA PHE A 91 -1.73 16.69 -7.89
C PHE A 91 -2.68 16.02 -8.89
N ASP A 92 -2.58 16.40 -10.16
CA ASP A 92 -3.30 15.72 -11.23
C ASP A 92 -2.66 14.37 -11.53
N VAL A 93 -3.45 13.32 -11.49
CA VAL A 93 -3.01 11.93 -11.78
C VAL A 93 -3.06 11.61 -13.28
N THR A 94 -3.72 12.46 -14.08
CA THR A 94 -3.93 12.22 -15.51
C THR A 94 -2.60 12.12 -16.25
N GLY A 95 -2.43 11.04 -17.01
CA GLY A 95 -1.22 10.79 -17.80
C GLY A 95 0.01 10.34 -16.98
N LYS A 96 -0.10 10.21 -15.67
CA LYS A 96 1.00 9.83 -14.78
C LYS A 96 1.00 8.33 -14.46
N ILE A 97 2.17 7.81 -14.12
CA ILE A 97 2.30 6.50 -13.50
C ILE A 97 2.09 6.68 -12.00
N VAL A 98 1.02 6.07 -11.47
CA VAL A 98 0.70 6.13 -10.04
C VAL A 98 0.99 4.79 -9.40
N ILE A 99 1.72 4.82 -8.29
CA ILE A 99 2.00 3.65 -7.47
C ILE A 99 1.14 3.73 -6.21
N LEU A 100 0.14 2.86 -6.13
CA LEU A 100 -0.65 2.64 -4.92
C LEU A 100 0.18 1.86 -3.91
N VAL A 101 0.23 2.34 -2.68
CA VAL A 101 0.99 1.72 -1.59
C VAL A 101 0.03 1.27 -0.50
N ASP A 102 0.11 -0.02 -0.12
CA ASP A 102 -0.68 -0.60 0.96
C ASP A 102 0.18 -1.51 1.85
N ASP A 103 -0.35 -1.88 3.00
CA ASP A 103 0.33 -2.75 3.95
C ASP A 103 0.22 -4.24 3.57
N VAL A 104 -0.98 -4.75 3.38
CA VAL A 104 -1.24 -6.18 3.11
C VAL A 104 -2.16 -6.38 1.92
N LEU A 105 -1.69 -7.17 0.96
CA LEU A 105 -2.54 -7.68 -0.12
C LEU A 105 -3.12 -9.02 0.30
N TYR A 106 -4.45 -9.09 0.37
CA TYR A 106 -5.22 -10.28 0.75
C TYR A 106 -6.17 -10.68 -0.38
N THR A 107 -7.44 -10.32 -0.31
CA THR A 107 -8.45 -10.68 -1.31
C THR A 107 -8.34 -9.89 -2.61
N GLY A 108 -7.73 -8.71 -2.58
CA GLY A 108 -7.66 -7.75 -3.67
C GLY A 108 -8.76 -6.67 -3.62
N ARG A 109 -9.73 -6.77 -2.68
CA ARG A 109 -10.85 -5.82 -2.61
C ARG A 109 -10.42 -4.40 -2.25
N THR A 110 -9.47 -4.25 -1.33
CA THR A 110 -8.87 -2.95 -0.99
C THR A 110 -8.19 -2.31 -2.20
N ALA A 111 -7.37 -3.07 -2.91
CA ALA A 111 -6.67 -2.58 -4.10
C ALA A 111 -7.65 -2.18 -5.22
N ARG A 112 -8.71 -2.97 -5.45
CA ARG A 112 -9.77 -2.61 -6.39
C ARG A 112 -10.42 -1.29 -5.99
N ALA A 113 -10.87 -1.14 -4.74
CA ALA A 113 -11.49 0.07 -4.24
C ALA A 113 -10.58 1.31 -4.42
N ALA A 114 -9.28 1.14 -4.16
CA ALA A 114 -8.29 2.20 -4.36
C ALA A 114 -8.12 2.59 -5.84
N MET A 115 -8.14 1.62 -6.75
CA MET A 115 -8.10 1.89 -8.19
C MET A 115 -9.36 2.63 -8.65
N ASP A 116 -10.54 2.23 -8.20
CA ASP A 116 -11.80 2.91 -8.53
C ASP A 116 -11.74 4.37 -8.07
N ALA A 117 -11.34 4.61 -6.82
CA ALA A 117 -11.21 5.95 -6.26
C ALA A 117 -10.17 6.82 -7.00
N LEU A 118 -9.05 6.23 -7.41
CA LEU A 118 -8.01 6.94 -8.14
C LEU A 118 -8.46 7.33 -9.55
N ILE A 119 -9.20 6.46 -10.23
CA ILE A 119 -9.75 6.71 -11.58
C ILE A 119 -10.78 7.82 -11.57
N GLU A 120 -11.51 8.01 -10.47
CA GLU A 120 -12.41 9.17 -10.32
C GLU A 120 -11.67 10.50 -10.24
N LEU A 121 -10.41 10.52 -9.80
CA LEU A 121 -9.57 11.72 -9.73
C LEU A 121 -8.96 12.12 -11.08
N GLY A 122 -8.97 11.22 -12.07
CA GLY A 122 -8.40 11.46 -13.39
C GLY A 122 -8.10 10.15 -14.14
N ARG A 123 -7.36 10.24 -15.24
CA ARG A 123 -6.97 9.09 -16.05
C ARG A 123 -5.47 8.86 -15.99
N PRO A 124 -4.95 8.08 -15.02
CA PRO A 124 -3.55 7.70 -14.98
C PRO A 124 -3.12 6.96 -16.26
N ALA A 125 -1.88 7.13 -16.68
CA ALA A 125 -1.29 6.33 -17.76
C ALA A 125 -1.12 4.87 -17.33
N ALA A 126 -0.78 4.64 -16.07
CA ALA A 126 -0.72 3.32 -15.44
C ALA A 126 -0.93 3.43 -13.92
N ILE A 127 -1.51 2.38 -13.35
CA ILE A 127 -1.58 2.17 -11.89
C ILE A 127 -0.77 0.92 -11.59
N ARG A 128 0.15 1.03 -10.64
CA ARG A 128 0.95 -0.08 -10.11
C ARG A 128 0.68 -0.23 -8.63
N LEU A 129 0.72 -1.47 -8.13
CA LEU A 129 0.47 -1.77 -6.73
C LEU A 129 1.76 -2.19 -6.03
N CYS A 130 2.05 -1.54 -4.91
CA CYS A 130 3.16 -1.85 -4.01
C CYS A 130 2.60 -2.22 -2.63
N VAL A 131 2.97 -3.38 -2.12
CA VAL A 131 2.52 -3.85 -0.80
C VAL A 131 3.69 -4.33 0.05
N ALA A 132 3.59 -4.10 1.37
CA ALA A 132 4.59 -4.62 2.29
C ALA A 132 4.52 -6.16 2.36
N VAL A 133 3.31 -6.72 2.37
CA VAL A 133 3.10 -8.18 2.41
C VAL A 133 2.03 -8.61 1.42
N ASP A 134 2.31 -9.66 0.68
CA ASP A 134 1.30 -10.46 -0.02
C ASP A 134 1.07 -11.75 0.75
N ARG A 135 -0.16 -11.97 1.24
CA ARG A 135 -0.50 -13.15 2.04
C ARG A 135 -1.27 -14.24 1.28
N GLY A 136 -1.56 -14.01 0.00
CA GLY A 136 -2.38 -14.91 -0.80
C GLY A 136 -3.89 -14.76 -0.56
N HIS A 137 -4.66 -15.78 -0.86
CA HIS A 137 -6.13 -15.85 -0.72
C HIS A 137 -6.90 -14.80 -1.55
N ARG A 138 -6.49 -14.62 -2.78
CA ARG A 138 -7.14 -13.70 -3.71
C ARG A 138 -8.60 -14.11 -3.99
N GLU A 139 -9.51 -13.14 -4.02
CA GLU A 139 -10.87 -13.26 -4.53
C GLU A 139 -11.06 -12.51 -5.84
N LEU A 140 -10.17 -11.57 -6.15
CA LEU A 140 -10.13 -10.82 -7.40
C LEU A 140 -8.81 -11.07 -8.12
N PRO A 141 -8.74 -10.98 -9.46
CA PRO A 141 -7.53 -11.22 -10.25
C PRO A 141 -6.57 -10.03 -10.17
N ILE A 142 -6.09 -9.71 -8.98
CA ILE A 142 -5.19 -8.60 -8.68
C ILE A 142 -3.88 -9.15 -8.16
N ALA A 143 -2.77 -8.65 -8.72
CA ALA A 143 -1.43 -8.93 -8.26
C ALA A 143 -0.66 -7.63 -8.03
N ALA A 144 0.22 -7.61 -7.02
CA ALA A 144 1.09 -6.47 -6.79
C ALA A 144 2.30 -6.49 -7.74
N ASN A 145 2.69 -5.31 -8.20
CA ASN A 145 3.89 -5.12 -9.02
C ASN A 145 5.17 -5.13 -8.17
N PHE A 146 5.03 -4.71 -6.91
CA PHE A 146 6.12 -4.62 -5.94
C PHE A 146 5.68 -5.25 -4.63
N VAL A 147 6.38 -6.26 -4.17
CA VAL A 147 6.05 -7.01 -2.95
C VAL A 147 7.24 -7.01 -2.00
N GLY A 148 7.03 -6.52 -0.79
CA GLY A 148 8.04 -6.54 0.25
C GLY A 148 8.36 -7.97 0.69
N LYS A 149 7.35 -8.74 1.06
CA LYS A 149 7.48 -10.13 1.47
C LYS A 149 6.24 -10.94 1.07
N ASN A 150 6.46 -12.10 0.46
CA ASN A 150 5.41 -13.08 0.28
C ASN A 150 5.31 -13.94 1.55
N VAL A 151 4.13 -14.01 2.15
CA VAL A 151 3.86 -14.79 3.35
C VAL A 151 2.58 -15.59 3.14
N PRO A 152 2.64 -16.75 2.51
CA PRO A 152 1.48 -17.64 2.42
C PRO A 152 0.96 -17.95 3.82
N THR A 153 -0.34 -17.73 4.04
CA THR A 153 -0.99 -17.92 5.34
C THR A 153 -2.08 -18.98 5.27
N ALA A 154 -2.39 -19.59 6.40
CA ALA A 154 -3.63 -20.33 6.56
C ALA A 154 -4.82 -19.36 6.71
N ARG A 155 -6.06 -19.87 6.62
CA ARG A 155 -7.26 -19.02 6.73
C ARG A 155 -7.47 -18.44 8.13
N ASP A 156 -7.00 -19.15 9.15
CA ASP A 156 -7.04 -18.78 10.57
C ASP A 156 -5.85 -17.90 11.00
N GLU A 157 -4.92 -17.65 10.08
CA GLU A 157 -3.76 -16.77 10.32
C GLU A 157 -4.01 -15.36 9.79
N PHE A 158 -3.45 -14.37 10.47
CA PHE A 158 -3.55 -12.94 10.14
C PHE A 158 -2.18 -12.29 10.10
N ILE A 159 -1.97 -11.39 9.15
CA ILE A 159 -0.78 -10.54 9.10
C ILE A 159 -1.12 -9.17 9.65
N SER A 160 -0.26 -8.65 10.50
CA SER A 160 -0.27 -7.26 10.94
C SER A 160 1.05 -6.60 10.54
N VAL A 161 0.97 -5.62 9.67
CA VAL A 161 2.08 -4.71 9.38
C VAL A 161 1.93 -3.53 10.33
N ARG A 162 2.90 -3.33 11.21
CA ARG A 162 2.92 -2.22 12.16
C ARG A 162 3.91 -1.18 11.70
N VAL A 163 3.51 0.09 11.76
CA VAL A 163 4.33 1.23 11.37
C VAL A 163 4.37 2.25 12.49
N ASP A 164 5.55 2.80 12.76
CA ASP A 164 5.80 3.65 13.93
C ASP A 164 4.80 4.78 14.10
N LYS A 165 4.50 5.53 13.03
CA LYS A 165 3.54 6.64 13.05
C LYS A 165 2.10 6.26 13.46
N VAL A 166 1.72 5.00 13.34
CA VAL A 166 0.36 4.51 13.64
C VAL A 166 0.37 3.60 14.86
N ASP A 167 1.38 2.74 14.96
CA ASP A 167 1.41 1.63 15.91
C ASP A 167 2.53 1.77 16.97
N GLY A 168 3.36 2.84 16.90
CA GLY A 168 4.50 3.10 17.80
C GLY A 168 5.68 2.16 17.62
N ARG A 169 5.69 1.35 16.56
CA ARG A 169 6.77 0.41 16.23
C ARG A 169 6.73 -0.02 14.77
N ASN A 170 7.86 -0.49 14.25
CA ASN A 170 7.99 -1.02 12.89
C ASN A 170 8.24 -2.51 12.93
N GLU A 171 7.29 -3.32 12.50
CA GLU A 171 7.43 -4.78 12.41
C GLU A 171 6.32 -5.41 11.57
N ILE A 172 6.51 -6.65 11.15
CA ILE A 172 5.46 -7.48 10.56
C ILE A 172 5.30 -8.72 11.42
N ALA A 173 4.09 -8.95 11.89
CA ALA A 173 3.75 -10.07 12.75
C ALA A 173 2.68 -10.97 12.11
N LEU A 174 2.78 -12.26 12.39
CA LEU A 174 1.78 -13.26 12.10
C LEU A 174 1.06 -13.62 13.39
N PHE A 175 -0.26 -13.64 13.32
CA PHE A 175 -1.13 -14.07 14.42
C PHE A 175 -1.95 -15.28 14.00
N ARG A 176 -2.18 -16.16 14.95
CA ARG A 176 -3.16 -17.24 14.80
C ARG A 176 -4.30 -17.03 15.78
N ARG A 177 -5.55 -17.14 15.29
CA ARG A 177 -6.70 -17.23 16.20
C ARG A 177 -6.70 -18.58 16.87
N ASP A 178 -6.82 -18.57 18.20
CA ASP A 178 -7.15 -19.78 18.93
C ASP A 178 -8.56 -20.24 18.50
N ALA A 179 -8.71 -21.53 18.30
CA ALA A 179 -9.97 -22.14 17.87
C ALA A 179 -11.06 -21.99 18.93
#